data_72326d713efb83f9fd37b5d3a86df5e5
#
_entry.id   72326d713efb83f9fd37b5d3a86df5e5
#
_cell.length_a   1.000
_cell.length_b   1.000
_cell.length_c   1.000
_cell.angle_alpha   90.00
_cell.angle_beta   90.00
_cell.angle_gamma   90.00
#
_symmetry.space_group_name_H-M   'P 1'
#
loop_
_entity.id
_entity.type
_entity.pdbx_description
1 polymer ?
#
loop_
_entity_poly.entity_id
_entity_poly.type
_entity_poly.pdbx_seq_one_letter_code
_entity_poly.pdbx_strand_id
1 'polypeptide(L)'
;MAMLAVIAGLELRERTGKGMSYDISMQDVTSWVTETTWNIPPEERGPNGAAVECSDGYVWMEDPSDADGIDTKSKTRAAMFGGLAPKGIQLAPILNVTEAATHPQTTARELIVDGEWETGPWPLLGSPMKLSATPPRVQRPINRPEQPTAEVLARFGIRRNTAAD
;
A
#
# COMPACT_ATOMS: atom_id res chain seq x y z
N MET A 1 9.98 2.57 -3.31
CA MET A 1 11.26 3.30 -3.47
C MET A 1 12.46 2.39 -3.21
N ALA A 2 12.59 1.70 -2.07
CA ALA A 2 13.75 0.83 -1.79
C ALA A 2 14.04 -0.17 -2.92
N MET A 3 13.05 -0.85 -3.45
CA MET A 3 13.22 -1.78 -4.56
C MET A 3 13.73 -1.10 -5.84
N LEU A 4 13.26 0.12 -6.15
CA LEU A 4 13.77 0.88 -7.29
C LEU A 4 15.24 1.24 -7.12
N ALA A 5 15.65 1.64 -5.91
CA ALA A 5 17.04 1.93 -5.61
C ALA A 5 17.93 0.68 -5.77
N VAL A 6 17.46 -0.48 -5.30
CA VAL A 6 18.20 -1.76 -5.48
C VAL A 6 18.36 -2.09 -6.96
N ILE A 7 17.30 -1.99 -7.77
CA ILE A 7 17.37 -2.26 -9.21
C ILE A 7 18.35 -1.29 -9.91
N ALA A 8 18.26 0.01 -9.61
CA ALA A 8 19.17 1.01 -10.15
C ALA A 8 20.62 0.73 -9.75
N GLY A 9 20.85 0.27 -8.52
CA GLY A 9 22.17 -0.11 -8.05
C GLY A 9 22.75 -1.35 -8.71
N LEU A 10 21.91 -2.35 -8.97
CA LEU A 10 22.33 -3.53 -9.71
C LEU A 10 22.73 -3.16 -11.13
N GLU A 11 21.93 -2.35 -11.82
CA GLU A 11 22.23 -1.85 -13.16
C GLU A 11 23.54 -1.05 -13.17
N LEU A 12 23.75 -0.17 -12.21
CA LEU A 12 25.00 0.59 -12.11
C LEU A 12 26.20 -0.33 -11.85
N ARG A 13 26.04 -1.35 -11.00
CA ARG A 13 27.10 -2.33 -10.74
C ARG A 13 27.45 -3.12 -12.00
N GLU A 14 26.48 -3.53 -12.81
CA GLU A 14 26.72 -4.21 -14.08
C GLU A 14 27.55 -3.34 -15.02
N ARG A 15 27.28 -2.03 -15.08
CA ARG A 15 27.99 -1.08 -15.95
C ARG A 15 29.38 -0.72 -15.46
N THR A 16 29.54 -0.55 -14.16
CA THR A 16 30.78 0.04 -13.58
C THR A 16 31.66 -0.93 -12.82
N GLY A 17 31.16 -2.13 -12.51
CA GLY A 17 31.79 -3.10 -11.62
C GLY A 17 31.86 -2.66 -10.15
N LYS A 18 31.24 -1.52 -9.78
CA LYS A 18 31.31 -0.96 -8.43
C LYS A 18 29.92 -0.96 -7.77
N GLY A 19 29.89 -1.45 -6.55
CA GLY A 19 28.70 -1.31 -5.69
C GLY A 19 28.61 0.07 -5.05
N MET A 20 27.42 0.35 -4.46
CA MET A 20 27.20 1.55 -3.66
C MET A 20 26.27 1.24 -2.49
N SER A 21 26.24 2.10 -1.49
CA SER A 21 25.26 2.06 -0.41
C SER A 21 24.10 3.00 -0.71
N TYR A 22 22.94 2.64 -0.20
CA TYR A 22 21.70 3.42 -0.34
C TYR A 22 21.17 3.74 1.04
N ASP A 23 20.81 5.00 1.23
CA ASP A 23 20.02 5.45 2.34
C ASP A 23 18.65 5.91 1.82
N ILE A 24 17.57 5.38 2.40
CA ILE A 24 16.20 5.67 1.97
C ILE A 24 15.38 5.98 3.22
N SER A 25 15.14 7.26 3.42
CA SER A 25 14.31 7.74 4.51
C SER A 25 12.83 7.47 4.22
N MET A 26 12.11 6.87 5.18
CA MET A 26 10.66 6.70 5.09
C MET A 26 9.94 8.05 5.04
N GLN A 27 10.43 9.05 5.77
CA GLN A 27 9.86 10.40 5.77
C GLN A 27 9.98 11.06 4.40
N ASP A 28 11.15 10.97 3.75
CA ASP A 28 11.36 11.55 2.42
C ASP A 28 10.47 10.86 1.38
N VAL A 29 10.35 9.53 1.45
CA VAL A 29 9.46 8.78 0.56
C VAL A 29 8.00 9.20 0.76
N THR A 30 7.56 9.35 2.00
CA THR A 30 6.19 9.81 2.29
C THR A 30 5.96 11.22 1.76
N SER A 31 6.89 12.13 2.01
CA SER A 31 6.83 13.50 1.50
C SER A 31 6.77 13.53 -0.03
N TRP A 32 7.59 12.71 -0.69
CA TRP A 32 7.59 12.61 -2.15
C TRP A 32 6.27 12.08 -2.71
N VAL A 33 5.67 11.06 -2.08
CA VAL A 33 4.37 10.51 -2.52
C VAL A 33 3.23 11.51 -2.32
N THR A 34 3.35 12.40 -1.33
CA THR A 34 2.36 13.44 -1.03
C THR A 34 2.70 14.80 -1.68
N GLU A 35 3.61 14.82 -2.65
CA GLU A 35 4.08 16.05 -3.32
C GLU A 35 2.93 16.92 -3.85
N THR A 36 1.90 16.31 -4.43
CA THR A 36 0.74 17.03 -4.96
C THR A 36 0.00 17.87 -3.90
N THR A 37 0.13 17.52 -2.62
CA THR A 37 -0.49 18.30 -1.54
C THR A 37 0.37 19.50 -1.10
N TRP A 38 1.66 19.48 -1.38
CA TRP A 38 2.60 20.54 -0.99
C TRP A 38 2.72 21.66 -2.05
N ASN A 39 2.60 21.27 -3.34
CA ASN A 39 2.83 22.16 -4.46
C ASN A 39 1.61 23.00 -4.86
N ILE A 40 0.42 22.68 -4.33
CA ILE A 40 -0.78 23.46 -4.59
C ILE A 40 -0.89 24.57 -3.53
N PRO A 41 -0.88 25.85 -3.92
CA PRO A 41 -1.11 26.95 -3.00
C PRO A 41 -2.40 26.75 -2.21
N PRO A 42 -2.46 27.11 -0.93
CA PRO A 42 -3.65 26.89 -0.08
C PRO A 42 -4.94 27.45 -0.70
N GLU A 43 -4.85 28.56 -1.40
CA GLU A 43 -5.97 29.24 -2.09
C GLU A 43 -6.46 28.50 -3.34
N GLU A 44 -5.62 27.65 -3.92
CA GLU A 44 -5.95 26.84 -5.11
C GLU A 44 -6.36 25.41 -4.74
N ARG A 45 -6.23 25.04 -3.47
CA ARG A 45 -6.73 23.76 -3.00
C ARG A 45 -8.24 23.78 -3.08
N GLY A 46 -8.78 22.87 -3.89
CA GLY A 46 -10.22 22.65 -3.93
C GLY A 46 -10.80 22.31 -2.55
N PRO A 47 -12.12 22.25 -2.42
CA PRO A 47 -12.74 21.90 -1.16
C PRO A 47 -12.10 20.62 -0.62
N ASN A 48 -11.62 20.68 0.63
CA ASN A 48 -11.14 19.49 1.31
C ASN A 48 -12.35 18.58 1.47
N GLY A 49 -12.34 17.43 0.81
CA GLY A 49 -13.39 16.45 0.95
C GLY A 49 -13.67 16.12 2.42
N ALA A 50 -14.88 15.77 2.73
CA ALA A 50 -15.29 15.42 4.08
C ALA A 50 -15.97 14.06 4.14
N ALA A 51 -15.94 13.46 5.33
CA ALA A 51 -16.71 12.28 5.65
C ALA A 51 -18.15 12.69 6.00
N VAL A 52 -19.11 12.19 5.23
CA VAL A 52 -20.54 12.40 5.42
C VAL A 52 -21.15 11.14 6.03
N GLU A 53 -21.88 11.29 7.13
CA GLU A 53 -22.49 10.17 7.86
C GLU A 53 -23.67 9.57 7.09
N CYS A 54 -23.69 8.24 7.02
CA CYS A 54 -24.77 7.43 6.45
C CYS A 54 -25.33 6.47 7.52
N SER A 55 -26.41 5.76 7.22
CA SER A 55 -27.02 4.81 8.16
C SER A 55 -26.14 3.62 8.54
N ASP A 56 -25.15 3.28 7.68
CA ASP A 56 -24.25 2.13 7.83
C ASP A 56 -22.76 2.53 7.83
N GLY A 57 -22.43 3.78 8.13
CA GLY A 57 -21.07 4.29 8.18
C GLY A 57 -20.89 5.64 7.52
N TYR A 58 -19.82 5.83 6.78
CA TYR A 58 -19.48 7.11 6.16
C TYR A 58 -19.15 6.96 4.69
N VAL A 59 -19.46 7.99 3.90
CA VAL A 59 -18.91 8.22 2.57
C VAL A 59 -17.96 9.41 2.62
N TRP A 60 -16.84 9.33 1.94
CA TRP A 60 -16.03 10.50 1.65
C TRP A 60 -16.61 11.18 0.42
N MET A 61 -16.77 12.50 0.45
CA MET A 61 -17.23 13.32 -0.68
C MET A 61 -16.21 14.43 -0.93
N GLU A 62 -15.90 14.69 -2.20
CA GLU A 62 -14.99 15.77 -2.57
C GLU A 62 -15.61 17.14 -2.23
N ASP A 63 -16.87 17.32 -2.53
CA ASP A 63 -17.65 18.47 -2.09
C ASP A 63 -18.83 18.01 -1.23
N PRO A 64 -18.79 18.21 0.10
CA PRO A 64 -19.88 17.84 0.99
C PRO A 64 -21.21 18.56 0.70
N SER A 65 -21.18 19.73 0.05
CA SER A 65 -22.38 20.48 -0.31
C SER A 65 -23.25 19.76 -1.34
N ASP A 66 -22.68 18.83 -2.10
CA ASP A 66 -23.43 17.94 -3.00
C ASP A 66 -24.43 17.03 -2.27
N ALA A 67 -24.32 16.93 -0.95
CA ALA A 67 -25.28 16.23 -0.09
C ALA A 67 -26.33 17.16 0.53
N ASP A 68 -26.30 18.46 0.25
CA ASP A 68 -27.26 19.41 0.81
C ASP A 68 -28.70 19.06 0.41
N GLY A 69 -29.58 19.03 1.41
CA GLY A 69 -30.96 18.64 1.21
C GLY A 69 -31.23 17.12 1.15
N ILE A 70 -30.18 16.31 1.26
CA ILE A 70 -30.29 14.85 1.33
C ILE A 70 -30.27 14.41 2.80
N ASP A 71 -31.27 13.64 3.23
CA ASP A 71 -31.18 12.94 4.51
C ASP A 71 -30.23 11.75 4.42
N THR A 72 -28.94 12.04 4.57
CA THR A 72 -27.86 11.06 4.40
C THR A 72 -27.90 9.98 5.49
N LYS A 73 -28.33 10.33 6.69
CA LYS A 73 -28.40 9.40 7.84
C LYS A 73 -29.43 8.29 7.67
N SER A 74 -30.43 8.50 6.82
CA SER A 74 -31.41 7.46 6.46
C SER A 74 -30.95 6.58 5.30
N LYS A 75 -29.87 6.94 4.60
CA LYS A 75 -29.37 6.23 3.41
C LYS A 75 -28.12 5.41 3.74
N THR A 76 -28.02 4.25 3.10
CA THR A 76 -26.79 3.46 3.16
C THR A 76 -25.70 4.07 2.27
N ARG A 77 -24.42 3.77 2.56
CA ARG A 77 -23.27 4.14 1.71
C ARG A 77 -23.49 3.73 0.25
N ALA A 78 -23.99 2.52 0.04
CA ALA A 78 -24.30 2.01 -1.30
C ALA A 78 -25.41 2.82 -2.01
N ALA A 79 -26.46 3.22 -1.28
CA ALA A 79 -27.53 4.05 -1.83
C ALA A 79 -27.05 5.47 -2.17
N MET A 80 -26.17 6.05 -1.34
CA MET A 80 -25.53 7.34 -1.62
C MET A 80 -24.66 7.24 -2.88
N PHE A 81 -23.80 6.23 -2.96
CA PHE A 81 -22.94 6.02 -4.12
C PHE A 81 -23.75 5.81 -5.41
N GLY A 82 -24.74 4.90 -5.38
CA GLY A 82 -25.58 4.60 -6.54
C GLY A 82 -26.45 5.77 -7.01
N GLY A 83 -26.81 6.68 -6.10
CA GLY A 83 -27.64 7.84 -6.42
C GLY A 83 -26.87 9.06 -6.89
N LEU A 84 -25.62 9.23 -6.50
CA LEU A 84 -24.82 10.44 -6.74
C LEU A 84 -23.68 10.24 -7.75
N ALA A 85 -22.98 9.10 -7.72
CA ALA A 85 -21.90 8.85 -8.66
C ALA A 85 -22.30 8.91 -10.15
N PRO A 86 -23.50 8.41 -10.56
CA PRO A 86 -23.95 8.57 -11.95
C PRO A 86 -24.21 10.02 -12.38
N LYS A 87 -24.33 10.94 -11.42
CA LYS A 87 -24.49 12.38 -11.67
C LYS A 87 -23.16 13.11 -11.81
N GLY A 88 -22.03 12.38 -11.74
CA GLY A 88 -20.70 12.95 -11.79
C GLY A 88 -20.16 13.45 -10.44
N ILE A 89 -20.89 13.22 -9.35
CA ILE A 89 -20.47 13.61 -8.00
C ILE A 89 -19.39 12.63 -7.54
N GLN A 90 -18.27 13.15 -7.07
CA GLN A 90 -17.16 12.36 -6.59
C GLN A 90 -17.35 11.99 -5.12
N LEU A 91 -17.63 10.72 -4.89
CA LEU A 91 -17.76 10.16 -3.56
C LEU A 91 -17.27 8.71 -3.53
N ALA A 92 -16.86 8.26 -2.35
CA ALA A 92 -16.45 6.89 -2.12
C ALA A 92 -16.89 6.40 -0.72
N PRO A 93 -17.30 5.13 -0.58
CA PRO A 93 -17.58 4.58 0.75
C PRO A 93 -16.29 4.50 1.57
N ILE A 94 -16.33 4.93 2.83
CA ILE A 94 -15.27 4.71 3.78
C ILE A 94 -15.45 3.30 4.35
N LEU A 95 -14.47 2.44 4.08
CA LEU A 95 -14.49 1.06 4.50
C LEU A 95 -13.63 0.88 5.75
N ASN A 96 -14.08 0.05 6.69
CA ASN A 96 -13.20 -0.44 7.74
C ASN A 96 -12.23 -1.51 7.18
N VAL A 97 -11.25 -1.92 8.00
CA VAL A 97 -10.19 -2.86 7.56
C VAL A 97 -10.78 -4.19 7.08
N THR A 98 -11.78 -4.72 7.76
CA THR A 98 -12.42 -5.99 7.39
C THR A 98 -13.19 -5.87 6.08
N GLU A 99 -13.97 -4.81 5.91
CA GLU A 99 -14.70 -4.52 4.68
C GLU A 99 -13.72 -4.32 3.50
N ALA A 100 -12.63 -3.60 3.71
CA ALA A 100 -11.61 -3.40 2.69
C ALA A 100 -10.92 -4.72 2.31
N ALA A 101 -10.61 -5.57 3.28
CA ALA A 101 -9.96 -6.87 3.04
C ALA A 101 -10.84 -7.83 2.22
N THR A 102 -12.16 -7.80 2.44
CA THR A 102 -13.14 -8.67 1.76
C THR A 102 -13.81 -8.01 0.55
N HIS A 103 -13.44 -6.78 0.22
CA HIS A 103 -14.04 -6.05 -0.89
C HIS A 103 -13.81 -6.80 -2.22
N PRO A 104 -14.80 -6.88 -3.13
CA PRO A 104 -14.66 -7.58 -4.41
C PRO A 104 -13.43 -7.17 -5.22
N GLN A 105 -13.07 -5.89 -5.21
CA GLN A 105 -11.88 -5.39 -5.89
C GLN A 105 -10.59 -5.92 -5.23
N THR A 106 -10.54 -6.02 -3.92
CA THR A 106 -9.39 -6.58 -3.17
C THR A 106 -9.20 -8.05 -3.52
N THR A 107 -10.31 -8.81 -3.59
CA THR A 107 -10.31 -10.21 -3.98
C THR A 107 -9.91 -10.37 -5.45
N ALA A 108 -10.53 -9.62 -6.36
CA ALA A 108 -10.22 -9.69 -7.80
C ALA A 108 -8.76 -9.31 -8.11
N ARG A 109 -8.16 -8.45 -7.28
CA ARG A 109 -6.75 -8.07 -7.38
C ARG A 109 -5.81 -9.00 -6.61
N GLU A 110 -6.33 -10.03 -5.94
CA GLU A 110 -5.51 -10.92 -5.08
C GLU A 110 -4.61 -10.09 -4.15
N LEU A 111 -5.18 -9.03 -3.55
CA LEU A 111 -4.43 -8.16 -2.66
C LEU A 111 -4.25 -8.79 -1.29
N ILE A 112 -5.17 -9.66 -0.89
CA ILE A 112 -5.04 -10.55 0.27
C ILE A 112 -4.90 -11.97 -0.25
N VAL A 113 -3.90 -12.67 0.19
CA VAL A 113 -3.59 -14.06 -0.16
C VAL A 113 -3.37 -14.87 1.10
N ASP A 114 -3.69 -16.16 1.05
CA ASP A 114 -3.42 -17.06 2.17
C ASP A 114 -1.94 -17.49 2.13
N GLY A 115 -1.25 -17.20 3.20
CA GLY A 115 0.09 -17.70 3.47
C GLY A 115 0.06 -18.87 4.43
N GLU A 116 1.08 -19.72 4.37
CA GLU A 116 1.26 -20.81 5.33
C GLU A 116 1.95 -20.30 6.61
N TRP A 117 1.36 -20.58 7.75
CA TRP A 117 1.91 -20.33 9.08
C TRP A 117 1.90 -21.60 9.91
N GLU A 118 2.70 -21.68 10.98
CA GLU A 118 2.76 -22.86 11.86
C GLU A 118 1.39 -23.24 12.46
N THR A 119 0.51 -22.26 12.65
CA THR A 119 -0.83 -22.42 13.21
C THR A 119 -1.94 -22.60 12.16
N GLY A 120 -1.60 -22.67 10.87
CA GLY A 120 -2.54 -22.76 9.77
C GLY A 120 -2.47 -21.57 8.80
N PRO A 121 -3.42 -21.47 7.87
CA PRO A 121 -3.43 -20.40 6.89
C PRO A 121 -3.56 -19.03 7.58
N TRP A 122 -2.78 -18.05 7.12
CA TRP A 122 -2.76 -16.70 7.63
C TRP A 122 -2.88 -15.70 6.48
N PRO A 123 -3.78 -14.70 6.56
CA PRO A 123 -3.93 -13.70 5.50
C PRO A 123 -2.69 -12.80 5.42
N LEU A 124 -2.12 -12.73 4.24
CA LEU A 124 -0.96 -11.90 3.93
C LEU A 124 -1.29 -10.92 2.82
N LEU A 125 -0.58 -9.81 2.77
CA LEU A 125 -0.65 -8.90 1.63
C LEU A 125 0.03 -9.54 0.41
N GLY A 126 -0.73 -9.67 -0.67
CA GLY A 126 -0.22 -10.04 -1.98
C GLY A 126 0.63 -8.92 -2.59
N SER A 127 1.29 -9.21 -3.69
CA SER A 127 2.06 -8.20 -4.41
C SER A 127 1.14 -7.21 -5.14
N PRO A 128 1.39 -5.90 -5.04
CA PRO A 128 0.68 -4.91 -5.86
C PRO A 128 1.07 -4.99 -7.35
N MET A 129 2.22 -5.57 -7.64
CA MET A 129 2.71 -5.75 -9.02
C MET A 129 2.16 -7.05 -9.60
N LYS A 130 1.54 -6.97 -10.77
CA LYS A 130 1.02 -8.12 -11.52
C LYS A 130 1.84 -8.29 -12.79
N LEU A 131 2.79 -9.21 -12.76
CA LEU A 131 3.70 -9.50 -13.87
C LEU A 131 3.22 -10.74 -14.61
N SER A 132 2.97 -10.64 -15.90
CA SER A 132 2.39 -11.73 -16.71
C SER A 132 3.33 -12.93 -16.89
N ALA A 133 4.63 -12.67 -17.09
CA ALA A 133 5.63 -13.70 -17.31
C ALA A 133 6.24 -14.25 -16.02
N THR A 134 6.34 -13.43 -14.99
CA THR A 134 6.97 -13.76 -13.71
C THR A 134 6.08 -13.32 -12.54
N PRO A 135 4.91 -13.96 -12.37
CA PRO A 135 3.98 -13.55 -11.31
C PRO A 135 4.66 -13.65 -9.94
N PRO A 136 4.55 -12.60 -9.13
CA PRO A 136 5.13 -12.61 -7.80
C PRO A 136 4.45 -13.66 -6.92
N ARG A 137 5.23 -14.34 -6.11
CA ARG A 137 4.72 -15.33 -5.14
C ARG A 137 5.03 -14.85 -3.74
N VAL A 138 4.04 -14.91 -2.86
CA VAL A 138 4.26 -14.77 -1.42
C VAL A 138 4.84 -16.10 -0.96
N GLN A 139 6.13 -16.12 -0.70
CA GLN A 139 6.83 -17.39 -0.47
C GLN A 139 6.76 -17.90 0.96
N ARG A 140 6.74 -17.09 1.97
CA ARG A 140 6.55 -17.45 3.38
C ARG A 140 6.44 -16.18 4.21
N PRO A 141 5.71 -16.18 5.32
CA PRO A 141 5.87 -15.14 6.32
C PRO A 141 7.33 -15.12 6.77
N ILE A 142 7.80 -13.95 7.17
CA ILE A 142 9.16 -13.77 7.68
C ILE A 142 9.35 -14.76 8.82
N ASN A 143 10.07 -15.83 8.54
CA ASN A 143 10.39 -16.82 9.56
C ASN A 143 11.40 -16.22 10.52
N ARG A 144 11.06 -16.33 11.78
CA ARG A 144 11.87 -16.17 13.00
C ARG A 144 13.23 -15.50 12.82
N PRO A 145 13.48 -14.42 13.54
CA PRO A 145 14.79 -13.74 13.54
C PRO A 145 15.93 -14.59 14.15
N GLU A 146 15.74 -15.90 14.28
CA GLU A 146 16.59 -16.82 15.02
C GLU A 146 17.59 -17.60 14.17
N GLN A 147 17.72 -17.31 12.85
CA GLN A 147 18.86 -17.91 12.13
C GLN A 147 20.14 -17.19 12.55
N PRO A 148 21.12 -17.89 13.12
CA PRO A 148 22.41 -17.29 13.44
C PRO A 148 23.00 -16.63 12.20
N THR A 149 23.48 -15.41 12.33
CA THR A 149 24.08 -14.64 11.22
C THR A 149 25.13 -15.46 10.46
N ALA A 150 25.90 -16.30 11.18
CA ALA A 150 26.91 -17.16 10.60
C ALA A 150 26.32 -18.18 9.59
N GLU A 151 25.17 -18.77 9.89
CA GLU A 151 24.51 -19.74 9.00
C GLU A 151 23.98 -19.03 7.73
N VAL A 152 23.41 -17.85 7.89
CA VAL A 152 22.94 -17.05 6.75
C VAL A 152 24.09 -16.68 5.85
N LEU A 153 25.19 -16.19 6.40
CA LEU A 153 26.39 -15.83 5.64
C LEU A 153 27.01 -17.06 4.93
N ALA A 154 27.04 -18.21 5.61
CA ALA A 154 27.57 -19.45 5.04
C ALA A 154 26.77 -19.90 3.79
N ARG A 155 25.44 -19.73 3.76
CA ARG A 155 24.61 -20.04 2.59
C ARG A 155 25.00 -19.24 1.33
N PHE A 156 25.56 -18.04 1.52
CA PHE A 156 26.01 -17.17 0.45
C PHE A 156 27.53 -17.25 0.20
N GLY A 157 28.23 -18.21 0.84
CA GLY A 157 29.67 -18.34 0.72
C GLY A 157 30.48 -17.18 1.33
N ILE A 158 29.83 -16.37 2.18
CA ILE A 158 30.47 -15.21 2.81
C ILE A 158 31.08 -15.65 4.15
N ARG A 159 32.38 -15.52 4.30
CA ARG A 159 33.09 -15.71 5.58
C ARG A 159 33.09 -14.39 6.35
N ARG A 160 32.65 -14.42 7.61
CA ARG A 160 32.80 -13.27 8.51
C ARG A 160 34.29 -13.07 8.78
N ASN A 161 34.81 -11.90 8.44
CA ASN A 161 36.20 -11.56 8.82
C ASN A 161 36.17 -11.23 10.32
N THR A 162 36.66 -12.14 11.15
CA THR A 162 36.75 -12.00 12.62
C THR A 162 37.96 -11.20 13.08
N ALA A 163 38.61 -10.45 12.18
CA ALA A 163 39.76 -9.63 12.49
C ALA A 163 39.34 -8.17 12.64
N ALA A 164 38.70 -7.83 13.76
CA ALA A 164 38.63 -6.49 14.35
C ALA A 164 37.86 -6.60 15.68
N ASP A 165 38.53 -7.09 16.72
CA ASP A 165 38.26 -6.72 18.13
C ASP A 165 39.45 -5.88 18.61
#